data_8e91cf4ec2492b54351dfba87f4f04c3
#
_entry.id   8e91cf4ec2492b54351dfba87f4f04c3
#
_cell.length_a   1.000
_cell.length_b   1.000
_cell.length_c   1.000
_cell.angle_alpha   90.00
_cell.angle_beta   90.00
_cell.angle_gamma   90.00
#
_symmetry.space_group_name_H-M   'P 1'
#
loop_
_entity.id
_entity.type
_entity.pdbx_description
1 polymer ?
#
loop_
_entity_poly.entity_id
_entity_poly.type
_entity_poly.pdbx_seq_one_letter_code
_entity_poly.pdbx_strand_id
1 'polypeptide(L)' 'MQTPAFKDSRMPSAYYRRQAARVRTLAQNATTIAIREHLAEVALQYEKLAEGVETSYGELE' A
#
# COMPACT_ATOMS: atom_id res chain seq x y z
N MET A 1 2.90 9.87 24.61
CA MET A 1 2.96 9.49 24.13
C MET A 1 3.46 8.92 23.37
N GLN A 2 3.85 8.37 23.24
CA GLN A 2 4.22 7.87 22.54
C GLN A 2 4.13 7.43 21.64
N THR A 3 4.69 7.58 21.48
CA THR A 3 4.44 7.28 20.41
C THR A 3 4.73 5.95 20.00
N PRO A 4 3.92 5.05 20.10
CA PRO A 4 4.05 3.72 19.66
C PRO A 4 4.24 3.58 18.20
N ALA A 5 4.03 4.64 17.52
CA ALA A 5 4.19 4.58 16.11
C ALA A 5 5.56 4.17 15.71
N PHE A 6 6.51 4.37 16.54
CA PHE A 6 7.79 3.98 16.24
C PHE A 6 7.97 2.54 16.20
N LYS A 7 7.44 1.84 17.16
CA LYS A 7 7.58 0.48 17.21
C LYS A 7 6.95 -0.14 16.05
N ASP A 8 5.89 0.43 15.62
CA ASP A 8 5.20 -0.12 14.51
C ASP A 8 5.43 0.69 13.33
N SER A 9 6.66 1.00 13.07
CA SER A 9 6.97 1.77 11.90
C SER A 9 6.44 1.07 10.67
N ARG A 10 6.24 -0.26 10.74
CA ARG A 10 5.62 -0.94 9.63
C ARG A 10 4.13 -0.90 9.80
N MET A 11 3.43 -0.50 8.78
CA MET A 11 2.00 -0.55 8.80
C MET A 11 1.55 -1.96 8.51
N PRO A 12 0.39 -2.36 9.04
CA PRO A 12 -0.13 -3.69 8.72
C PRO A 12 -0.44 -3.81 7.24
N SER A 13 -0.35 -5.02 6.74
CA SER A 13 -0.59 -5.24 5.32
C SER A 13 -1.98 -4.76 4.91
N ALA A 14 -2.96 -4.86 5.80
CA ALA A 14 -4.29 -4.39 5.48
C ALA A 14 -4.32 -2.90 5.18
N TYR A 15 -3.48 -2.12 5.86
CA TYR A 15 -3.38 -0.71 5.59
C TYR A 15 -2.92 -0.48 4.16
N TYR A 16 -1.85 -1.17 3.76
CA TYR A 16 -1.32 -1.00 2.41
C TYR A 16 -2.31 -1.46 1.36
N ARG A 17 -3.04 -2.54 1.63
CA ARG A 17 -4.00 -3.01 0.66
C ARG A 17 -5.17 -2.05 0.51
N ARG A 18 -5.58 -1.41 1.61
CA ARG A 18 -6.62 -0.39 1.52
C ARG A 18 -6.14 0.81 0.72
N GLN A 19 -4.88 1.21 0.92
CA GLN A 19 -4.36 2.32 0.16
C GLN A 19 -4.29 1.98 -1.32
N ALA A 20 -3.90 0.75 -1.65
CA ALA A 20 -3.86 0.32 -3.04
C ALA A 20 -5.26 0.39 -3.66
N ALA A 21 -6.26 -0.08 -2.92
CA ALA A 21 -7.63 -0.07 -3.45
C ALA A 21 -8.10 1.36 -3.69
N ARG A 22 -7.77 2.26 -2.77
CA ARG A 22 -8.15 3.64 -2.90
C ARG A 22 -7.50 4.27 -4.12
N VAL A 23 -6.21 3.99 -4.33
CA VAL A 23 -5.51 4.54 -5.47
C VAL A 23 -6.06 3.96 -6.77
N ARG A 24 -6.45 2.68 -6.77
CA ARG A 24 -7.04 2.12 -7.97
C ARG A 24 -8.36 2.77 -8.31
N THR A 25 -9.13 3.14 -7.30
CA THR A 25 -10.37 3.87 -7.55
C THR A 25 -10.06 5.23 -8.16
N LEU A 26 -9.04 5.91 -7.66
CA LEU A 26 -8.65 7.18 -8.22
C LEU A 26 -8.19 7.00 -9.67
N ALA A 27 -7.49 5.91 -9.95
CA ALA A 27 -7.03 5.66 -11.31
C ALA A 27 -8.22 5.48 -12.26
N GLN A 28 -9.25 4.81 -11.79
CA GLN A 28 -10.42 4.61 -12.65
C GLN A 28 -11.11 5.90 -12.97
N ASN A 29 -11.01 6.88 -12.08
CA ASN A 29 -11.65 8.18 -12.30
C ASN A 29 -10.75 9.20 -12.96
N ALA A 30 -9.52 8.83 -13.25
CA ALA A 30 -8.59 9.76 -13.85
C ALA A 30 -8.97 10.04 -15.28
N THR A 31 -8.77 11.28 -15.71
CA THR A 31 -9.21 11.68 -17.03
C THR A 31 -8.14 11.49 -18.09
N THR A 32 -6.89 11.30 -17.71
CA THR A 32 -5.85 11.10 -18.71
C THR A 32 -5.19 9.76 -18.50
N ILE A 33 -4.69 9.21 -19.60
CA ILE A 33 -4.02 7.93 -19.55
C ILE A 33 -2.76 8.00 -18.70
N ALA A 34 -2.03 9.11 -18.82
CA ALA A 34 -0.78 9.24 -18.07
C ALA A 34 -1.04 9.21 -16.58
N ILE A 35 -2.06 9.90 -16.11
CA ILE A 35 -2.38 9.91 -14.69
C ILE A 35 -2.86 8.54 -14.27
N ARG A 36 -3.67 7.91 -15.10
CA ARG A 36 -4.19 6.59 -14.78
C ARG A 36 -3.06 5.58 -14.61
N GLU A 37 -2.09 5.62 -15.52
CA GLU A 37 -0.96 4.70 -15.44
C GLU A 37 -0.10 4.97 -14.23
N HIS A 38 0.09 6.25 -13.91
CA HIS A 38 0.89 6.58 -12.74
C HIS A 38 0.23 6.08 -11.47
N LEU A 39 -1.09 6.28 -11.34
CA LEU A 39 -1.80 5.84 -10.16
C LEU A 39 -1.82 4.32 -10.06
N ALA A 40 -1.94 3.65 -11.21
CA ALA A 40 -1.92 2.19 -11.19
C ALA A 40 -0.56 1.68 -10.67
N GLU A 41 0.50 2.36 -11.03
CA GLU A 41 1.80 1.97 -10.57
C GLU A 41 1.96 2.21 -9.07
N VAL A 42 1.41 3.33 -8.57
CA VAL A 42 1.45 3.60 -7.15
C VAL A 42 0.68 2.51 -6.39
N ALA A 43 -0.47 2.10 -6.91
CA ALA A 43 -1.24 1.05 -6.27
C ALA A 43 -0.43 -0.25 -6.22
N LEU A 44 0.29 -0.55 -7.29
CA LEU A 44 1.09 -1.76 -7.32
C LEU A 44 2.18 -1.70 -6.26
N GLN A 45 2.76 -0.54 -6.03
CA GLN A 45 3.78 -0.41 -5.01
C GLN A 45 3.21 -0.61 -3.63
N TYR A 46 2.00 -0.13 -3.37
CA TYR A 46 1.37 -0.40 -2.10
C TYR A 46 1.12 -1.90 -1.93
N GLU A 47 0.73 -2.57 -3.00
CA GLU A 47 0.50 -4.00 -2.93
C GLU A 47 1.79 -4.76 -2.64
N LYS A 48 2.90 -4.30 -3.21
CA LYS A 48 4.17 -4.92 -2.94
C LYS A 48 4.59 -4.70 -1.50
N LEU A 49 4.28 -3.53 -0.94
CA LEU A 49 4.57 -3.30 0.46
C LEU A 49 3.76 -4.23 1.34
N ALA A 50 2.50 -4.45 0.98
CA ALA A 50 1.66 -5.36 1.74
C ALA A 50 2.23 -6.77 1.70
N GLU A 51 2.67 -7.20 0.53
CA GLU A 51 3.25 -8.52 0.41
C GLU A 51 4.52 -8.65 1.22
N GLY A 52 5.32 -7.60 1.25
CA GLY A 52 6.55 -7.62 2.02
C GLY A 52 6.28 -7.79 3.50
N VAL A 53 5.26 -7.09 4.01
CA VAL A 53 4.91 -7.23 5.41
C VAL A 53 4.42 -8.65 5.71
N GLU A 54 3.58 -9.17 4.83
CA GLU A 54 3.04 -10.51 5.03
C GLU A 54 4.13 -11.56 4.98
N THR A 55 5.06 -11.39 4.06
CA THR A 55 6.17 -12.33 3.95
C THR A 55 7.09 -12.24 5.17
N SER A 56 7.34 -11.04 5.64
CA SER A 56 8.18 -10.90 6.81
C SER A 56 7.60 -11.59 8.01
N TYR A 57 6.30 -11.44 8.22
CA TYR A 57 5.69 -12.10 9.34
C TYR A 57 5.75 -13.60 9.17
N GLY A 58 5.55 -14.08 7.96
CA GLY A 58 5.63 -15.50 7.70
C GLY A 58 7.01 -16.05 7.98
N GLU A 59 8.02 -15.28 7.62
CA GLU A 59 9.37 -15.76 7.84
C GLU A 59 9.74 -15.84 9.29
N LEU A 60 9.15 -15.01 10.10
CA LEU A 60 9.46 -15.02 11.49
C LEU A 60 8.89 -16.22 12.20
N GLU A 61 7.96 -16.85 11.60
CA GLU A 61 7.41 -18.02 12.19
C GLU A 61 8.15 -19.25 11.79
#